data_a8609b467b053ec330d380db4827480d
#
_entry.id   a8609b467b053ec330d380db4827480d
#
_cell.length_a   1.000
_cell.length_b   1.000
_cell.length_c   1.000
_cell.angle_alpha   90.00
_cell.angle_beta   90.00
_cell.angle_gamma   90.00
#
_symmetry.space_group_name_H-M   'P 1'
#
loop_
_entity.id
_entity.type
_entity.pdbx_description
1 polymer ?
#
loop_
_entity_poly.entity_id
_entity_poly.type
_entity_poly.pdbx_seq_one_letter_code
_entity_poly.pdbx_strand_id
1 'polypeptide(L)'
;MTCSLVFIKKRKIWGAIFKKIRTNRLVRVFFGCLAAVACGMLYAVYLSTYHDRKFWFSTKQELEREITFQEGSGLYYYYYKHMLAAPSFERGFYELTIDNKTVSGQTINAVERLSLYPELIASFVYRVTGSQDFVEPVYFYVGAVFGLQAVYVTALFVCSWVMSGTWVAGMLAVAWYVINRSDTTKVDHALPLRDNWALPYFSCQVAALTGFLSNNISSATEMFCYLTMSATTFTFLLVWEHSHYILFIQGLCLFLLDSFDLVPPRKVKTAAVGSHLISVGRHVVTPASVALGQPMKTDHRLEDGQIGEQPEVIYHVFHTLFFGGLALLFEGMKYLWTPYVCMFTAFGVCCPGLWMTVFKWVKLKSIHPVTTLIYMYISLFTTLLQYCPRVLAELSDLPEFYDPDTVELISWIRSQAPVAAVFAGSPHLLATIKLCSGAAVTSLPLYSDVNLLKRTEDTYQVYAMRSAEDVYKLLTSQKTNYVIIEESICNELSFNKGCRIKDLLDISNGHVVYDKGEIYSFSKHGRFCHEIKMNYSPYTNYFTRVFWNRSYHVYKVNSVISFQY
;
A
#
# COMPACT_ATOMS: atom_id res chain seq x y z
N MET A 1 -54.57 19.93 30.51
CA MET A 1 -53.47 19.94 31.51
C MET A 1 -52.78 18.60 31.69
N THR A 2 -53.39 17.46 31.39
CA THR A 2 -52.80 16.10 31.56
C THR A 2 -51.76 15.70 30.50
N CYS A 3 -51.85 16.21 29.29
CA CYS A 3 -50.93 15.83 28.21
C CYS A 3 -49.50 16.45 28.36
N SER A 4 -49.43 17.67 28.95
CA SER A 4 -48.17 18.39 29.20
C SER A 4 -47.31 17.74 30.29
N LEU A 5 -47.97 17.15 31.31
CA LEU A 5 -47.30 16.47 32.42
C LEU A 5 -46.66 15.13 32.02
N VAL A 6 -47.26 14.40 31.08
CA VAL A 6 -46.73 13.15 30.53
C VAL A 6 -45.50 13.40 29.69
N PHE A 7 -45.48 14.48 28.90
CA PHE A 7 -44.30 14.87 28.10
C PHE A 7 -43.12 15.30 28.97
N ILE A 8 -43.35 16.06 30.05
CA ILE A 8 -42.32 16.50 31.00
C ILE A 8 -41.75 15.29 31.78
N LYS A 9 -42.63 14.32 32.17
CA LYS A 9 -42.20 13.12 32.87
C LYS A 9 -41.37 12.19 31.96
N LYS A 10 -41.79 12.01 30.69
CA LYS A 10 -40.97 11.31 29.68
C LYS A 10 -39.62 11.98 29.45
N ARG A 11 -39.57 13.31 29.31
CA ARG A 11 -38.34 14.06 29.13
C ARG A 11 -37.36 13.92 30.31
N LYS A 12 -37.88 13.91 31.55
CA LYS A 12 -37.06 13.66 32.75
C LYS A 12 -36.56 12.23 32.84
N ILE A 13 -37.36 11.23 32.44
CA ILE A 13 -36.98 9.83 32.43
C ILE A 13 -35.92 9.59 31.35
N TRP A 14 -36.09 10.10 30.13
CA TRP A 14 -35.09 10.04 29.09
C TRP A 14 -33.81 10.78 29.47
N GLY A 15 -33.89 11.95 30.09
CA GLY A 15 -32.74 12.66 30.61
C GLY A 15 -31.97 11.89 31.70
N ALA A 16 -32.68 11.19 32.60
CA ALA A 16 -32.07 10.34 33.63
C ALA A 16 -31.45 9.07 33.03
N ILE A 17 -32.09 8.46 32.04
CA ILE A 17 -31.56 7.30 31.31
C ILE A 17 -30.30 7.71 30.53
N PHE A 18 -30.34 8.83 29.78
CA PHE A 18 -29.16 9.34 29.08
C PHE A 18 -28.01 9.70 30.04
N LYS A 19 -28.31 10.29 31.21
CA LYS A 19 -27.32 10.57 32.24
C LYS A 19 -26.71 9.29 32.82
N LYS A 20 -27.53 8.23 33.05
CA LYS A 20 -27.08 6.93 33.54
C LYS A 20 -26.26 6.15 32.49
N ILE A 21 -26.66 6.23 31.21
CA ILE A 21 -25.91 5.68 30.07
C ILE A 21 -24.56 6.40 29.94
N ARG A 22 -24.55 7.72 30.04
CA ARG A 22 -23.33 8.54 29.96
C ARG A 22 -22.33 8.29 31.09
N THR A 23 -22.81 7.89 32.27
CA THR A 23 -21.95 7.56 33.44
C THR A 23 -21.42 6.12 33.41
N ASN A 24 -22.03 5.21 32.64
CA ASN A 24 -21.58 3.82 32.59
C ASN A 24 -20.44 3.67 31.57
N ARG A 25 -19.21 3.44 32.06
CA ARG A 25 -17.99 3.28 31.23
C ARG A 25 -18.12 2.14 30.22
N LEU A 26 -18.72 1.02 30.63
CA LEU A 26 -18.91 -0.15 29.75
C LEU A 26 -19.83 0.15 28.57
N VAL A 27 -20.95 0.85 28.81
CA VAL A 27 -21.89 1.23 27.72
C VAL A 27 -21.22 2.16 26.72
N ARG A 28 -20.39 3.10 27.19
CA ARG A 28 -19.64 4.01 26.30
C ARG A 28 -18.62 3.25 25.44
N VAL A 29 -17.90 2.29 26.04
CA VAL A 29 -16.94 1.45 25.32
C VAL A 29 -17.67 0.59 24.30
N PHE A 30 -18.80 -0.03 24.67
CA PHE A 30 -19.59 -0.85 23.76
C PHE A 30 -20.07 -0.08 22.53
N PHE A 31 -20.68 1.11 22.73
CA PHE A 31 -21.13 1.94 21.61
C PHE A 31 -19.96 2.49 20.78
N GLY A 32 -18.81 2.79 21.39
CA GLY A 32 -17.61 3.21 20.68
C GLY A 32 -17.03 2.10 19.80
N CYS A 33 -16.97 0.87 20.31
CA CYS A 33 -16.54 -0.30 19.52
C CYS A 33 -17.52 -0.59 18.37
N LEU A 34 -18.82 -0.51 18.64
CA LEU A 34 -19.85 -0.68 17.59
C LEU A 34 -19.70 0.38 16.50
N ALA A 35 -19.48 1.64 16.86
CA ALA A 35 -19.27 2.73 15.91
C ALA A 35 -17.97 2.52 15.10
N ALA A 36 -16.88 2.07 15.73
CA ALA A 36 -15.63 1.78 15.06
C ALA A 36 -15.78 0.69 13.99
N VAL A 37 -16.41 -0.43 14.35
CA VAL A 37 -16.68 -1.52 13.41
C VAL A 37 -17.66 -1.07 12.31
N ALA A 38 -18.70 -0.33 12.65
CA ALA A 38 -19.64 0.20 11.66
C ALA A 38 -18.96 1.13 10.65
N CYS A 39 -18.08 2.03 11.09
CA CYS A 39 -17.29 2.88 10.20
C CYS A 39 -16.39 2.06 9.28
N GLY A 40 -15.71 1.04 9.80
CA GLY A 40 -14.88 0.14 8.99
C GLY A 40 -15.69 -0.62 7.94
N MET A 41 -16.84 -1.19 8.34
CA MET A 41 -17.73 -1.91 7.41
C MET A 41 -18.32 -1.00 6.34
N LEU A 42 -18.76 0.21 6.71
CA LEU A 42 -19.25 1.21 5.75
C LEU A 42 -18.18 1.60 4.75
N TYR A 43 -16.92 1.72 5.20
CA TYR A 43 -15.80 1.99 4.30
C TYR A 43 -15.52 0.83 3.34
N ALA A 44 -15.57 -0.42 3.80
CA ALA A 44 -15.41 -1.58 2.94
C ALA A 44 -16.52 -1.66 1.88
N VAL A 45 -17.78 -1.41 2.28
CA VAL A 45 -18.92 -1.36 1.34
C VAL A 45 -18.75 -0.21 0.34
N TYR A 46 -18.29 0.95 0.80
CA TYR A 46 -17.99 2.08 -0.09
C TYR A 46 -16.92 1.72 -1.12
N LEU A 47 -15.80 1.12 -0.70
CA LEU A 47 -14.73 0.69 -1.61
C LEU A 47 -15.20 -0.38 -2.59
N SER A 48 -15.97 -1.37 -2.12
CA SER A 48 -16.54 -2.41 -2.98
C SER A 48 -17.46 -1.80 -4.04
N THR A 49 -18.39 -0.94 -3.62
CA THR A 49 -19.31 -0.26 -4.54
C THR A 49 -18.58 0.64 -5.53
N TYR A 50 -17.56 1.37 -5.06
CA TYR A 50 -16.74 2.22 -5.91
C TYR A 50 -15.94 1.40 -6.93
N HIS A 51 -15.34 0.29 -6.51
CA HIS A 51 -14.59 -0.60 -7.39
C HIS A 51 -15.49 -1.25 -8.45
N ASP A 52 -16.66 -1.75 -8.07
CA ASP A 52 -17.61 -2.37 -8.99
C ASP A 52 -18.19 -1.36 -10.00
N ARG A 53 -18.26 -0.09 -9.61
CA ARG A 53 -18.75 1.01 -10.45
C ARG A 53 -17.65 1.85 -11.09
N LYS A 54 -16.38 1.52 -10.85
CA LYS A 54 -15.25 2.29 -11.39
C LYS A 54 -15.18 2.20 -12.90
N PHE A 55 -15.47 1.01 -13.45
CA PHE A 55 -15.45 0.77 -14.88
C PHE A 55 -16.63 -0.08 -15.33
N TRP A 56 -17.22 0.29 -16.45
CA TRP A 56 -18.12 -0.58 -17.18
C TRP A 56 -17.31 -1.38 -18.20
N PHE A 57 -17.36 -2.73 -18.11
CA PHE A 57 -16.63 -3.63 -18.97
C PHE A 57 -17.49 -4.05 -20.17
N SER A 58 -16.84 -4.17 -21.33
CA SER A 58 -17.47 -4.56 -22.58
C SER A 58 -17.65 -6.09 -22.69
N THR A 59 -17.65 -6.61 -23.89
CA THR A 59 -17.82 -8.04 -24.19
C THR A 59 -16.71 -8.95 -23.67
N LYS A 60 -15.52 -8.42 -23.37
CA LYS A 60 -14.36 -9.17 -22.84
C LYS A 60 -14.15 -8.93 -21.34
N GLN A 61 -15.21 -8.96 -20.56
CA GLN A 61 -15.24 -8.55 -19.16
C GLN A 61 -14.13 -9.16 -18.28
N GLU A 62 -13.85 -10.46 -18.39
CA GLU A 62 -12.80 -11.11 -17.60
C GLU A 62 -11.42 -10.56 -17.94
N LEU A 63 -11.09 -10.45 -19.22
CA LEU A 63 -9.81 -9.93 -19.68
C LEU A 63 -9.61 -8.46 -19.30
N GLU A 64 -10.61 -7.63 -19.53
CA GLU A 64 -10.58 -6.20 -19.22
C GLU A 64 -10.41 -5.98 -17.71
N ARG A 65 -11.07 -6.80 -16.87
CA ARG A 65 -10.93 -6.77 -15.43
C ARG A 65 -9.52 -7.18 -14.97
N GLU A 66 -8.93 -8.21 -15.58
CA GLU A 66 -7.55 -8.61 -15.30
C GLU A 66 -6.53 -7.53 -15.68
N ILE A 67 -6.77 -6.80 -16.77
CA ILE A 67 -5.92 -5.68 -17.22
C ILE A 67 -5.99 -4.50 -16.23
N THR A 68 -7.08 -4.33 -15.47
CA THR A 68 -7.17 -3.27 -14.45
C THR A 68 -6.21 -3.45 -13.27
N PHE A 69 -5.62 -4.62 -13.08
CA PHE A 69 -4.59 -4.85 -12.07
C PHE A 69 -3.27 -4.21 -12.52
N GLN A 70 -3.05 -2.95 -12.11
CA GLN A 70 -1.92 -2.12 -12.49
C GLN A 70 -0.69 -2.32 -11.59
N GLU A 71 0.43 -1.69 -11.94
CA GLU A 71 1.67 -1.61 -11.15
C GLU A 71 2.26 -2.97 -10.71
N GLY A 72 2.08 -4.02 -11.50
CA GLY A 72 2.58 -5.36 -11.18
C GLY A 72 1.70 -6.16 -10.21
N SER A 73 0.57 -5.59 -9.76
CA SER A 73 -0.39 -6.26 -8.89
C SER A 73 -1.01 -7.51 -9.52
N GLY A 74 -1.09 -7.55 -10.85
CA GLY A 74 -1.54 -8.71 -11.61
C GLY A 74 -0.73 -9.98 -11.35
N LEU A 75 0.56 -9.84 -11.03
CA LEU A 75 1.42 -10.99 -10.71
C LEU A 75 0.96 -11.72 -9.44
N TYR A 76 0.55 -10.99 -8.41
CA TYR A 76 0.03 -11.58 -7.17
C TYR A 76 -1.27 -12.34 -7.41
N TYR A 77 -2.17 -11.75 -8.19
CA TYR A 77 -3.42 -12.41 -8.57
C TYR A 77 -3.17 -13.62 -9.47
N TYR A 78 -2.15 -13.59 -10.35
CA TYR A 78 -1.73 -14.76 -11.13
C TYR A 78 -1.36 -15.95 -10.22
N TYR A 79 -0.55 -15.73 -9.20
CA TYR A 79 -0.17 -16.81 -8.28
C TYR A 79 -1.35 -17.31 -7.44
N TYR A 80 -2.28 -16.43 -7.06
CA TYR A 80 -3.52 -16.85 -6.43
C TYR A 80 -4.34 -17.76 -7.36
N LYS A 81 -4.56 -17.37 -8.62
CA LYS A 81 -5.22 -18.24 -9.63
C LYS A 81 -4.49 -19.58 -9.80
N HIS A 82 -3.17 -19.54 -9.85
CA HIS A 82 -2.35 -20.75 -9.98
C HIS A 82 -2.55 -21.71 -8.80
N MET A 83 -2.59 -21.18 -7.58
CA MET A 83 -2.92 -21.96 -6.37
C MET A 83 -4.31 -22.60 -6.45
N LEU A 84 -5.30 -21.88 -6.98
CA LEU A 84 -6.65 -22.41 -7.15
C LEU A 84 -6.76 -23.47 -8.26
N ALA A 85 -5.98 -23.34 -9.33
CA ALA A 85 -5.96 -24.30 -10.44
C ALA A 85 -5.22 -25.60 -10.07
N ALA A 86 -4.34 -25.58 -9.08
CA ALA A 86 -3.60 -26.77 -8.64
C ALA A 86 -4.53 -27.83 -8.04
N PRO A 87 -4.30 -29.14 -8.27
CA PRO A 87 -5.18 -30.22 -7.79
C PRO A 87 -5.22 -30.33 -6.27
N SER A 88 -4.15 -29.95 -5.56
CA SER A 88 -4.10 -29.86 -4.10
C SER A 88 -3.33 -28.64 -3.66
N PHE A 89 -3.59 -28.17 -2.42
CA PHE A 89 -2.89 -27.03 -1.83
C PHE A 89 -1.37 -27.30 -1.72
N GLU A 90 -0.99 -28.49 -1.29
CA GLU A 90 0.42 -28.88 -1.14
C GLU A 90 1.18 -28.86 -2.48
N ARG A 91 0.55 -29.37 -3.54
CA ARG A 91 1.15 -29.35 -4.86
C ARG A 91 1.28 -27.94 -5.41
N GLY A 92 0.25 -27.11 -5.25
CA GLY A 92 0.31 -25.70 -5.63
C GLY A 92 1.43 -24.97 -4.89
N PHE A 93 1.55 -25.17 -3.57
CA PHE A 93 2.62 -24.60 -2.77
C PHE A 93 4.01 -25.06 -3.25
N TYR A 94 4.19 -26.35 -3.53
CA TYR A 94 5.45 -26.88 -4.06
C TYR A 94 5.81 -26.25 -5.42
N GLU A 95 4.86 -26.10 -6.32
CA GLU A 95 5.07 -25.48 -7.64
C GLU A 95 5.46 -24.00 -7.52
N LEU A 96 4.98 -23.27 -6.48
CA LEU A 96 5.41 -21.91 -6.23
C LEU A 96 6.80 -21.80 -5.60
N THR A 97 7.23 -22.79 -4.82
CA THR A 97 8.59 -22.78 -4.25
C THR A 97 9.67 -23.09 -5.29
N ILE A 98 9.32 -23.79 -6.38
CA ILE A 98 10.23 -24.16 -7.48
C ILE A 98 9.59 -23.73 -8.80
N ASP A 99 9.35 -22.43 -8.96
CA ASP A 99 8.77 -21.88 -10.19
C ASP A 99 9.85 -21.70 -11.26
N ASN A 100 9.78 -22.55 -12.29
CA ASN A 100 10.65 -22.53 -13.47
C ASN A 100 9.93 -22.06 -14.74
N LYS A 101 8.63 -21.72 -14.64
CA LYS A 101 7.76 -21.36 -15.77
C LYS A 101 7.55 -19.86 -15.91
N THR A 102 7.79 -19.09 -14.85
CA THR A 102 7.49 -17.65 -14.87
C THR A 102 8.64 -16.87 -15.49
N VAL A 103 9.87 -17.06 -15.00
CA VAL A 103 11.04 -16.34 -15.53
C VAL A 103 11.86 -17.29 -16.41
N SER A 104 12.17 -16.84 -17.62
CA SER A 104 12.90 -17.66 -18.59
C SER A 104 14.30 -18.03 -18.09
N GLY A 105 14.61 -19.33 -18.08
CA GLY A 105 15.93 -19.85 -17.74
C GLY A 105 16.35 -19.68 -16.28
N GLN A 106 15.43 -19.37 -15.38
CA GLN A 106 15.68 -19.32 -13.92
C GLN A 106 14.57 -20.04 -13.16
N THR A 107 14.96 -20.71 -12.07
CA THR A 107 14.02 -21.19 -11.07
C THR A 107 13.96 -20.19 -9.92
N ILE A 108 12.79 -19.75 -9.54
CA ILE A 108 12.59 -18.80 -8.46
C ILE A 108 11.72 -19.39 -7.36
N ASN A 109 12.02 -19.09 -6.11
CA ASN A 109 11.09 -19.31 -5.01
C ASN A 109 10.14 -18.12 -4.95
N ALA A 110 8.99 -18.23 -5.61
CA ALA A 110 8.01 -17.15 -5.68
C ALA A 110 7.43 -16.80 -4.31
N VAL A 111 7.24 -17.81 -3.43
CA VAL A 111 6.67 -17.60 -2.08
C VAL A 111 7.56 -16.67 -1.24
N GLU A 112 8.86 -16.93 -1.25
CA GLU A 112 9.81 -16.14 -0.47
C GLU A 112 10.06 -14.76 -1.07
N ARG A 113 10.32 -14.72 -2.38
CA ARG A 113 10.70 -13.47 -3.08
C ARG A 113 9.56 -12.47 -3.22
N LEU A 114 8.33 -12.94 -3.38
CA LEU A 114 7.14 -12.10 -3.51
C LEU A 114 6.33 -12.00 -2.21
N SER A 115 6.76 -12.65 -1.14
CA SER A 115 6.00 -12.73 0.13
C SER A 115 4.54 -13.15 -0.09
N LEU A 116 4.30 -14.25 -0.84
CA LEU A 116 2.97 -14.71 -1.27
C LEU A 116 2.09 -15.29 -0.15
N TYR A 117 2.39 -15.00 1.10
CA TYR A 117 1.60 -15.50 2.23
C TYR A 117 0.13 -15.09 2.20
N PRO A 118 -0.24 -13.83 1.81
CA PRO A 118 -1.64 -13.46 1.67
C PRO A 118 -2.39 -14.30 0.64
N GLU A 119 -1.79 -14.58 -0.52
CA GLU A 119 -2.37 -15.39 -1.59
C GLU A 119 -2.54 -16.85 -1.15
N LEU A 120 -1.57 -17.39 -0.42
CA LEU A 120 -1.65 -18.73 0.15
C LEU A 120 -2.80 -18.83 1.14
N ILE A 121 -2.93 -17.85 2.08
CA ILE A 121 -4.01 -17.81 3.05
C ILE A 121 -5.35 -17.63 2.34
N ALA A 122 -5.45 -16.70 1.40
CA ALA A 122 -6.68 -16.45 0.65
C ALA A 122 -7.12 -17.68 -0.14
N SER A 123 -6.19 -18.39 -0.81
CA SER A 123 -6.48 -19.60 -1.57
C SER A 123 -6.91 -20.75 -0.65
N PHE A 124 -6.26 -20.89 0.50
CA PHE A 124 -6.64 -21.88 1.52
C PHE A 124 -8.07 -21.63 2.05
N VAL A 125 -8.34 -20.38 2.47
CA VAL A 125 -9.67 -19.99 2.97
C VAL A 125 -10.74 -20.20 1.90
N TYR A 126 -10.50 -19.78 0.66
CA TYR A 126 -11.42 -19.95 -0.47
C TYR A 126 -11.80 -21.42 -0.69
N ARG A 127 -10.83 -22.34 -0.61
CA ARG A 127 -11.07 -23.78 -0.76
C ARG A 127 -11.82 -24.38 0.44
N VAL A 128 -11.38 -24.03 1.67
CA VAL A 128 -11.97 -24.62 2.90
C VAL A 128 -13.41 -24.16 3.12
N THR A 129 -13.72 -22.90 2.78
CA THR A 129 -15.07 -22.35 2.92
C THR A 129 -16.02 -22.80 1.81
N GLY A 130 -15.56 -23.51 0.77
CA GLY A 130 -16.37 -23.87 -0.39
C GLY A 130 -16.87 -22.65 -1.17
N SER A 131 -16.19 -21.51 -1.05
CA SER A 131 -16.59 -20.26 -1.72
C SER A 131 -16.60 -20.36 -3.24
N GLN A 132 -15.95 -21.36 -3.80
CA GLN A 132 -15.94 -21.65 -5.24
C GLN A 132 -17.33 -21.87 -5.85
N ASP A 133 -18.30 -22.26 -5.05
CA ASP A 133 -19.68 -22.54 -5.50
C ASP A 133 -20.54 -21.26 -5.55
N PHE A 134 -20.10 -20.18 -4.89
CA PHE A 134 -20.92 -18.98 -4.69
C PHE A 134 -20.28 -17.69 -5.18
N VAL A 135 -18.94 -17.61 -5.22
CA VAL A 135 -18.20 -16.37 -5.52
C VAL A 135 -17.04 -16.64 -6.47
N GLU A 136 -16.93 -15.88 -7.53
CA GLU A 136 -15.78 -15.95 -8.43
C GLU A 136 -14.47 -15.61 -7.70
N PRO A 137 -13.34 -16.23 -8.07
CA PRO A 137 -12.04 -16.01 -7.42
C PRO A 137 -11.62 -14.54 -7.32
N VAL A 138 -11.90 -13.74 -8.35
CA VAL A 138 -11.57 -12.30 -8.41
C VAL A 138 -12.27 -11.54 -7.29
N TYR A 139 -13.59 -11.73 -7.15
CA TYR A 139 -14.37 -11.01 -6.14
C TYR A 139 -14.00 -11.43 -4.72
N PHE A 140 -13.69 -12.71 -4.50
CA PHE A 140 -13.21 -13.16 -3.20
C PHE A 140 -11.89 -12.50 -2.83
N TYR A 141 -10.94 -12.48 -3.78
CA TYR A 141 -9.62 -11.92 -3.56
C TYR A 141 -9.66 -10.40 -3.30
N VAL A 142 -10.38 -9.67 -4.13
CA VAL A 142 -10.57 -8.21 -3.98
C VAL A 142 -11.38 -7.90 -2.72
N GLY A 143 -12.42 -8.68 -2.42
CA GLY A 143 -13.22 -8.57 -1.20
C GLY A 143 -12.40 -8.77 0.08
N ALA A 144 -11.41 -9.67 0.06
CA ALA A 144 -10.49 -9.85 1.18
C ALA A 144 -9.65 -8.58 1.45
N VAL A 145 -9.18 -7.90 0.40
CA VAL A 145 -8.48 -6.61 0.52
C VAL A 145 -9.41 -5.55 1.14
N PHE A 146 -10.66 -5.46 0.69
CA PHE A 146 -11.61 -4.50 1.27
C PHE A 146 -11.94 -4.81 2.73
N GLY A 147 -12.04 -6.09 3.10
CA GLY A 147 -12.18 -6.52 4.49
C GLY A 147 -11.00 -6.06 5.37
N LEU A 148 -9.79 -6.17 4.86
CA LEU A 148 -8.59 -5.64 5.55
C LEU A 148 -8.61 -4.12 5.65
N GLN A 149 -9.11 -3.40 4.64
CA GLN A 149 -9.25 -1.95 4.71
C GLN A 149 -10.30 -1.53 5.76
N ALA A 150 -11.35 -2.33 6.00
CA ALA A 150 -12.26 -2.12 7.13
C ALA A 150 -11.51 -2.20 8.47
N VAL A 151 -10.60 -3.16 8.61
CA VAL A 151 -9.74 -3.30 9.80
C VAL A 151 -8.82 -2.09 9.96
N TYR A 152 -8.23 -1.60 8.86
CA TYR A 152 -7.39 -0.39 8.86
C TYR A 152 -8.13 0.82 9.42
N VAL A 153 -9.32 1.11 8.89
CA VAL A 153 -10.14 2.25 9.31
C VAL A 153 -10.63 2.10 10.75
N THR A 154 -10.99 0.87 11.16
CA THR A 154 -11.33 0.58 12.55
C THR A 154 -10.16 0.86 13.50
N ALA A 155 -8.94 0.47 13.14
CA ALA A 155 -7.75 0.74 13.93
C ALA A 155 -7.45 2.25 14.02
N LEU A 156 -7.58 2.99 12.90
CA LEU A 156 -7.44 4.45 12.87
C LEU A 156 -8.45 5.16 13.78
N PHE A 157 -9.71 4.69 13.75
CA PHE A 157 -10.77 5.16 14.66
C PHE A 157 -10.37 4.95 16.12
N VAL A 158 -9.92 3.74 16.46
CA VAL A 158 -9.53 3.38 17.85
C VAL A 158 -8.34 4.23 18.31
N CYS A 159 -7.32 4.46 17.47
CA CYS A 159 -6.19 5.34 17.79
C CYS A 159 -6.68 6.76 18.17
N SER A 160 -7.50 7.37 17.33
CA SER A 160 -8.02 8.70 17.56
C SER A 160 -8.90 8.76 18.81
N TRP A 161 -9.70 7.71 19.05
CA TRP A 161 -10.52 7.59 20.24
C TRP A 161 -9.71 7.46 21.53
N VAL A 162 -8.69 6.60 21.53
CA VAL A 162 -7.82 6.40 22.71
C VAL A 162 -7.11 7.71 23.08
N MET A 163 -6.57 8.42 22.11
CA MET A 163 -5.87 9.69 22.35
C MET A 163 -6.81 10.80 22.87
N SER A 164 -8.00 10.95 22.27
CA SER A 164 -8.92 12.05 22.60
C SER A 164 -9.89 11.74 23.75
N GLY A 165 -10.03 10.46 24.12
CA GLY A 165 -11.04 9.99 25.07
C GLY A 165 -12.50 10.06 24.56
N THR A 166 -12.72 10.48 23.29
CA THR A 166 -14.05 10.64 22.68
C THR A 166 -14.14 9.88 21.36
N TRP A 167 -15.18 9.06 21.18
CA TRP A 167 -15.43 8.33 19.93
C TRP A 167 -15.76 9.24 18.74
N VAL A 168 -16.17 10.51 19.00
CA VAL A 168 -16.41 11.52 17.95
C VAL A 168 -15.12 11.84 17.18
N ALA A 169 -13.97 11.86 17.86
CA ALA A 169 -12.68 12.05 17.21
C ALA A 169 -12.38 10.91 16.22
N GLY A 170 -12.73 9.68 16.60
CA GLY A 170 -12.60 8.54 15.68
C GLY A 170 -13.45 8.70 14.42
N MET A 171 -14.72 9.11 14.56
CA MET A 171 -15.59 9.39 13.41
C MET A 171 -15.03 10.49 12.51
N LEU A 172 -14.52 11.58 13.11
CA LEU A 172 -13.96 12.70 12.35
C LEU A 172 -12.67 12.30 11.62
N ALA A 173 -11.81 11.51 12.26
CA ALA A 173 -10.60 10.97 11.64
C ALA A 173 -10.93 10.12 10.42
N VAL A 174 -11.92 9.23 10.54
CA VAL A 174 -12.38 8.38 9.42
C VAL A 174 -13.01 9.23 8.31
N ALA A 175 -13.84 10.24 8.65
CA ALA A 175 -14.41 11.13 7.64
C ALA A 175 -13.33 11.85 6.83
N TRP A 176 -12.31 12.39 7.48
CA TRP A 176 -11.20 13.04 6.78
C TRP A 176 -10.31 12.06 6.01
N TYR A 177 -10.13 10.85 6.51
CA TYR A 177 -9.45 9.79 5.78
C TYR A 177 -10.14 9.47 4.46
N VAL A 178 -11.47 9.32 4.46
CA VAL A 178 -12.26 9.04 3.25
C VAL A 178 -12.24 10.22 2.27
N ILE A 179 -12.32 11.46 2.79
CA ILE A 179 -12.31 12.67 1.97
C ILE A 179 -10.99 12.85 1.22
N ASN A 180 -9.87 12.54 1.88
CA ASN A 180 -8.53 12.66 1.30
C ASN A 180 -8.04 11.33 0.70
N ARG A 181 -8.93 10.51 0.14
CA ARG A 181 -8.65 9.16 -0.34
C ARG A 181 -7.46 9.10 -1.29
N SER A 182 -7.31 10.06 -2.20
CA SER A 182 -6.19 10.13 -3.15
C SER A 182 -4.80 10.11 -2.51
N ASP A 183 -4.68 10.70 -1.32
CA ASP A 183 -3.41 10.81 -0.59
C ASP A 183 -3.31 9.85 0.60
N THR A 184 -4.42 9.21 1.00
CA THR A 184 -4.47 8.34 2.19
C THR A 184 -4.33 6.87 1.86
N THR A 185 -4.65 6.44 0.64
CA THR A 185 -4.62 5.04 0.25
C THR A 185 -4.28 4.86 -1.22
N LYS A 186 -3.60 3.76 -1.53
CA LYS A 186 -3.34 3.31 -2.91
C LYS A 186 -4.37 2.29 -3.43
N VAL A 187 -5.37 1.95 -2.63
CA VAL A 187 -6.36 0.91 -2.98
C VAL A 187 -7.09 1.22 -4.30
N ASP A 188 -7.27 2.50 -4.63
CA ASP A 188 -7.92 2.92 -5.86
C ASP A 188 -7.12 2.64 -7.13
N HIS A 189 -5.78 2.73 -7.03
CA HIS A 189 -4.89 2.69 -8.18
C HIS A 189 -4.25 1.32 -8.38
N ALA A 190 -4.01 0.62 -7.30
CA ALA A 190 -3.13 -0.54 -7.28
C ALA A 190 -3.63 -1.65 -6.33
N LEU A 191 -4.86 -2.09 -6.50
CA LEU A 191 -5.35 -3.35 -5.94
C LEU A 191 -4.58 -4.50 -6.62
N PRO A 192 -4.19 -5.47 -5.96
CA PRO A 192 -3.84 -5.97 -4.65
C PRO A 192 -2.35 -5.85 -4.31
N LEU A 193 -1.78 -4.66 -4.31
CA LEU A 193 -0.39 -4.45 -3.89
C LEU A 193 -0.15 -4.86 -2.44
N ARG A 194 1.11 -5.14 -2.13
CA ARG A 194 1.55 -5.61 -0.80
C ARG A 194 1.25 -4.63 0.32
N ASP A 195 1.38 -3.34 0.07
CA ASP A 195 1.03 -2.29 1.03
C ASP A 195 -0.46 -2.35 1.41
N ASN A 196 -1.36 -2.63 0.48
CA ASN A 196 -2.80 -2.77 0.77
C ASN A 196 -3.12 -3.95 1.71
N TRP A 197 -2.32 -5.02 1.68
CA TRP A 197 -2.43 -6.14 2.60
C TRP A 197 -1.73 -5.88 3.93
N ALA A 198 -0.62 -5.16 3.93
CA ALA A 198 0.26 -5.00 5.07
C ALA A 198 -0.16 -3.85 6.00
N LEU A 199 -0.56 -2.70 5.45
CA LEU A 199 -0.88 -1.50 6.23
C LEU A 199 -2.00 -1.69 7.27
N PRO A 200 -3.04 -2.51 7.04
CA PRO A 200 -4.02 -2.81 8.07
C PRO A 200 -3.40 -3.43 9.33
N TYR A 201 -2.43 -4.32 9.18
CA TYR A 201 -1.72 -4.90 10.32
C TYR A 201 -0.84 -3.88 11.03
N PHE A 202 -0.18 -3.00 10.27
CA PHE A 202 0.58 -1.89 10.86
C PHE A 202 -0.33 -0.91 11.61
N SER A 203 -1.49 -0.57 11.08
CA SER A 203 -2.45 0.29 11.77
C SER A 203 -2.97 -0.34 13.07
N CYS A 204 -3.25 -1.65 13.07
CA CYS A 204 -3.60 -2.39 14.28
C CYS A 204 -2.45 -2.40 15.30
N GLN A 205 -1.22 -2.57 14.83
CA GLN A 205 -0.03 -2.52 15.67
C GLN A 205 0.13 -1.15 16.32
N VAL A 206 -0.04 -0.05 15.56
CA VAL A 206 0.01 1.33 16.09
C VAL A 206 -1.13 1.59 17.07
N ALA A 207 -2.35 1.07 16.81
CA ALA A 207 -3.47 1.18 17.74
C ALA A 207 -3.20 0.44 19.07
N ALA A 208 -2.65 -0.77 18.99
CA ALA A 208 -2.27 -1.54 20.15
C ALA A 208 -1.12 -0.87 20.94
N LEU A 209 -0.13 -0.31 20.24
CA LEU A 209 0.96 0.45 20.85
C LEU A 209 0.44 1.71 21.55
N THR A 210 -0.48 2.45 20.93
CA THR A 210 -1.12 3.62 21.52
C THR A 210 -1.85 3.26 22.83
N GLY A 211 -2.61 2.16 22.81
CA GLY A 211 -3.22 1.62 24.01
C GLY A 211 -2.21 1.22 25.07
N PHE A 212 -1.12 0.53 24.68
CA PHE A 212 -0.07 0.06 25.59
C PHE A 212 0.69 1.22 26.27
N LEU A 213 0.95 2.31 25.53
CA LEU A 213 1.63 3.49 26.08
C LEU A 213 0.74 4.30 27.03
N SER A 214 -0.57 4.21 26.91
CA SER A 214 -1.51 4.94 27.78
C SER A 214 -1.32 4.58 29.25
N ASN A 215 -1.36 5.59 30.13
CA ASN A 215 -1.10 5.42 31.57
C ASN A 215 -2.30 4.87 32.36
N ASN A 216 -3.51 4.93 31.82
CA ASN A 216 -4.77 4.65 32.52
C ASN A 216 -5.42 3.32 32.10
N ILE A 217 -4.63 2.26 31.88
CA ILE A 217 -5.13 0.96 31.47
C ILE A 217 -4.97 -0.11 32.56
N SER A 218 -5.86 -1.11 32.54
CA SER A 218 -5.73 -2.28 33.42
C SER A 218 -4.63 -3.22 32.92
N SER A 219 -4.03 -3.99 33.84
CA SER A 219 -2.99 -4.98 33.49
C SER A 219 -3.46 -6.00 32.43
N ALA A 220 -4.73 -6.40 32.46
CA ALA A 220 -5.31 -7.29 31.44
C ALA A 220 -5.35 -6.62 30.06
N THR A 221 -5.72 -5.33 29.98
CA THR A 221 -5.73 -4.57 28.72
C THR A 221 -4.30 -4.36 28.22
N GLU A 222 -3.35 -4.09 29.09
CA GLU A 222 -1.92 -3.95 28.75
C GLU A 222 -1.38 -5.23 28.11
N MET A 223 -1.68 -6.40 28.71
CA MET A 223 -1.31 -7.71 28.15
C MET A 223 -1.97 -7.95 26.78
N PHE A 224 -3.26 -7.63 26.64
CA PHE A 224 -3.97 -7.75 25.37
C PHE A 224 -3.34 -6.87 24.29
N CYS A 225 -3.04 -5.61 24.60
CA CYS A 225 -2.35 -4.69 23.68
C CYS A 225 -0.98 -5.24 23.27
N TYR A 226 -0.20 -5.78 24.22
CA TYR A 226 1.10 -6.38 23.91
C TYR A 226 0.99 -7.59 22.97
N LEU A 227 0.08 -8.52 23.25
CA LEU A 227 -0.15 -9.69 22.38
C LEU A 227 -0.61 -9.27 20.98
N THR A 228 -1.55 -8.33 20.92
CA THR A 228 -2.05 -7.80 19.63
C THR A 228 -0.92 -7.12 18.85
N MET A 229 -0.13 -6.27 19.51
CA MET A 229 1.01 -5.61 18.91
C MET A 229 2.02 -6.62 18.35
N SER A 230 2.37 -7.65 19.11
CA SER A 230 3.32 -8.68 18.69
C SER A 230 2.80 -9.50 17.50
N ALA A 231 1.54 -9.93 17.54
CA ALA A 231 0.92 -10.70 16.47
C ALA A 231 0.80 -9.88 15.17
N THR A 232 0.36 -8.63 15.27
CA THR A 232 0.21 -7.75 14.09
C THR A 232 1.56 -7.32 13.51
N THR A 233 2.59 -7.13 14.35
CA THR A 233 3.96 -6.89 13.88
C THR A 233 4.51 -8.09 13.11
N PHE A 234 4.31 -9.29 13.64
CA PHE A 234 4.73 -10.53 12.97
C PHE A 234 4.06 -10.64 11.58
N THR A 235 2.74 -10.47 11.52
CA THR A 235 2.01 -10.54 10.25
C THR A 235 2.45 -9.45 9.28
N PHE A 236 2.68 -8.22 9.77
CA PHE A 236 3.17 -7.10 8.98
C PHE A 236 4.53 -7.38 8.33
N LEU A 237 5.48 -7.95 9.11
CA LEU A 237 6.80 -8.37 8.61
C LEU A 237 6.72 -9.50 7.59
N LEU A 238 5.76 -10.41 7.76
CA LEU A 238 5.59 -11.56 6.87
C LEU A 238 5.03 -11.15 5.51
N VAL A 239 4.12 -10.18 5.50
CA VAL A 239 3.35 -9.79 4.31
C VAL A 239 4.12 -8.84 3.40
N TRP A 240 4.96 -7.96 3.94
CA TRP A 240 5.58 -6.90 3.15
C TRP A 240 7.08 -6.77 3.39
N GLU A 241 7.84 -6.82 2.33
CA GLU A 241 9.30 -6.76 2.35
C GLU A 241 9.84 -5.45 2.96
N HIS A 242 9.18 -4.31 2.68
CA HIS A 242 9.61 -3.01 3.18
C HIS A 242 9.17 -2.68 4.61
N SER A 243 8.48 -3.60 5.28
CA SER A 243 7.96 -3.42 6.65
C SER A 243 9.04 -3.06 7.67
N HIS A 244 10.27 -3.59 7.51
CA HIS A 244 11.38 -3.35 8.42
C HIS A 244 11.85 -1.88 8.42
N TYR A 245 11.76 -1.15 7.31
CA TYR A 245 12.08 0.28 7.28
C TYR A 245 11.09 1.10 8.10
N ILE A 246 9.81 0.76 8.00
CA ILE A 246 8.75 1.43 8.76
C ILE A 246 8.89 1.15 10.25
N LEU A 247 9.17 -0.10 10.63
CA LEU A 247 9.43 -0.46 12.02
C LEU A 247 10.71 0.18 12.57
N PHE A 248 11.73 0.39 11.75
CA PHE A 248 12.92 1.14 12.14
C PHE A 248 12.59 2.58 12.53
N ILE A 249 11.78 3.28 11.72
CA ILE A 249 11.31 4.64 12.03
C ILE A 249 10.49 4.64 13.33
N GLN A 250 9.63 3.64 13.52
CA GLN A 250 8.89 3.48 14.76
C GLN A 250 9.82 3.25 15.96
N GLY A 251 10.89 2.47 15.79
CA GLY A 251 11.94 2.28 16.79
C GLY A 251 12.63 3.57 17.17
N LEU A 252 12.91 4.45 16.21
CA LEU A 252 13.44 5.81 16.48
C LEU A 252 12.48 6.65 17.31
N CYS A 253 11.17 6.59 17.01
CA CYS A 253 10.16 7.29 17.82
C CYS A 253 10.16 6.79 19.27
N LEU A 254 10.22 5.47 19.48
CA LEU A 254 10.29 4.88 20.83
C LEU A 254 11.60 5.22 21.55
N PHE A 255 12.71 5.24 20.82
CA PHE A 255 14.01 5.65 21.37
C PHE A 255 13.99 7.11 21.84
N LEU A 256 13.38 8.02 21.08
CA LEU A 256 13.23 9.42 21.50
C LEU A 256 12.36 9.54 22.74
N LEU A 257 11.26 8.77 22.85
CA LEU A 257 10.43 8.73 24.05
C LEU A 257 11.21 8.28 25.30
N ASP A 258 12.08 7.29 25.15
CA ASP A 258 12.96 6.82 26.21
C ASP A 258 14.02 7.86 26.59
N SER A 259 14.65 8.49 25.57
CA SER A 259 15.72 9.48 25.74
C SER A 259 15.25 10.76 26.43
N PHE A 260 13.96 11.12 26.27
CA PHE A 260 13.35 12.27 26.93
C PHE A 260 12.67 11.91 28.28
N ASP A 261 12.82 10.67 28.76
CA ASP A 261 12.21 10.16 30.01
C ASP A 261 10.67 10.35 30.05
N LEU A 262 10.00 10.28 28.91
CA LEU A 262 8.56 10.53 28.80
C LEU A 262 7.71 9.31 29.11
N VAL A 263 8.32 8.13 29.14
CA VAL A 263 7.65 6.83 29.36
C VAL A 263 8.48 6.00 30.33
N PRO A 264 7.85 5.21 31.22
CA PRO A 264 8.61 4.28 32.05
C PRO A 264 9.48 3.34 31.20
N PRO A 265 10.79 3.21 31.49
CA PRO A 265 11.73 2.44 30.67
C PRO A 265 11.33 0.97 30.51
N ARG A 266 10.56 0.42 31.47
CA ARG A 266 9.98 -0.92 31.35
C ARG A 266 9.00 -1.02 30.16
N LYS A 267 8.12 -0.04 29.96
CA LYS A 267 7.14 -0.04 28.85
C LYS A 267 7.83 0.08 27.49
N VAL A 268 8.84 0.96 27.37
CA VAL A 268 9.58 1.13 26.12
C VAL A 268 10.35 -0.13 25.76
N LYS A 269 11.08 -0.74 26.72
CA LYS A 269 11.78 -2.01 26.50
C LYS A 269 10.84 -3.13 26.08
N THR A 270 9.67 -3.24 26.73
CA THR A 270 8.67 -4.25 26.39
C THR A 270 8.06 -4.00 25.00
N ALA A 271 7.77 -2.76 24.63
CA ALA A 271 7.28 -2.39 23.31
C ALA A 271 8.34 -2.66 22.22
N ALA A 272 9.59 -2.31 22.46
CA ALA A 272 10.71 -2.60 21.55
C ALA A 272 10.93 -4.11 21.37
N VAL A 273 10.84 -4.90 22.44
CA VAL A 273 10.92 -6.37 22.36
C VAL A 273 9.75 -6.93 21.55
N GLY A 274 8.52 -6.50 21.79
CA GLY A 274 7.34 -6.96 21.07
C GLY A 274 7.32 -6.58 19.58
N SER A 275 7.95 -5.46 19.20
CA SER A 275 8.03 -5.00 17.81
C SER A 275 9.31 -5.46 17.08
N HIS A 276 10.44 -5.66 17.77
CA HIS A 276 11.73 -5.88 17.13
C HIS A 276 12.33 -7.28 17.35
N LEU A 277 12.00 -8.00 18.43
CA LEU A 277 12.56 -9.34 18.64
C LEU A 277 12.07 -10.36 17.60
N ILE A 278 10.92 -10.11 17.00
CA ILE A 278 10.35 -10.94 15.92
C ILE A 278 11.10 -10.69 14.60
N SER A 279 11.74 -9.51 14.42
CA SER A 279 12.53 -9.21 13.22
C SER A 279 13.88 -9.91 13.18
N VAL A 280 14.39 -10.37 14.31
CA VAL A 280 15.70 -11.05 14.43
C VAL A 280 15.70 -12.47 13.85
N GLY A 281 14.52 -13.07 13.64
CA GLY A 281 14.39 -14.38 12.98
C GLY A 281 14.64 -14.39 11.47
N ARG A 282 14.71 -13.24 10.80
CA ARG A 282 15.01 -13.09 9.37
C ARG A 282 16.23 -12.18 9.16
N HIS A 283 17.41 -12.75 9.21
CA HIS A 283 18.66 -12.26 8.61
C HIS A 283 18.93 -10.74 8.49
N VAL A 284 18.73 -9.93 9.53
CA VAL A 284 19.44 -8.66 9.64
C VAL A 284 19.64 -8.32 11.12
N VAL A 285 20.81 -8.64 11.63
CA VAL A 285 21.34 -7.99 12.83
C VAL A 285 21.68 -6.56 12.42
N THR A 286 20.74 -5.64 12.59
CA THR A 286 21.07 -4.22 12.45
C THR A 286 21.84 -3.76 13.68
N PRO A 287 22.89 -2.94 13.53
CA PRO A 287 23.70 -2.43 14.67
C PRO A 287 22.86 -1.70 15.74
N ALA A 288 21.67 -1.20 15.37
CA ALA A 288 20.73 -0.56 16.29
C ALA A 288 20.16 -1.52 17.36
N SER A 289 19.97 -2.81 17.06
CA SER A 289 19.49 -3.78 18.04
C SER A 289 20.54 -4.10 19.11
N VAL A 290 21.82 -3.97 18.77
CA VAL A 290 22.94 -4.14 19.70
C VAL A 290 23.11 -2.90 20.58
N ALA A 291 22.87 -1.70 20.06
CA ALA A 291 22.94 -0.44 20.83
C ALA A 291 21.81 -0.34 21.88
N LEU A 292 20.61 -0.88 21.58
CA LEU A 292 19.49 -0.93 22.54
C LEU A 292 19.65 -2.02 23.63
N GLY A 293 20.58 -2.95 23.45
CA GLY A 293 20.86 -4.04 24.40
C GLY A 293 21.86 -3.73 25.49
N GLN A 294 22.55 -2.61 25.46
CA GLN A 294 23.44 -2.21 26.58
C GLN A 294 22.65 -1.48 27.66
N PRO A 295 22.65 -1.95 28.90
CA PRO A 295 22.06 -1.22 30.02
C PRO A 295 22.92 0.02 30.28
N MET A 296 22.46 1.17 29.82
CA MET A 296 22.96 2.43 30.35
C MET A 296 22.54 2.49 31.81
N LYS A 297 23.49 2.21 32.70
CA LYS A 297 23.33 2.40 34.14
C LYS A 297 23.17 3.89 34.41
N THR A 298 21.94 4.36 34.45
CA THR A 298 21.58 5.57 35.16
C THR A 298 20.53 5.20 36.18
N ASP A 299 21.03 4.97 37.38
CA ASP A 299 20.27 4.73 38.60
C ASP A 299 19.72 6.09 39.09
N HIS A 300 18.78 6.66 38.30
CA HIS A 300 17.91 7.72 38.78
C HIS A 300 16.50 7.15 38.82
N ARG A 301 16.06 6.71 39.98
CA ARG A 301 14.64 6.56 40.33
C ARG A 301 14.00 7.94 40.13
N LEU A 302 13.38 8.12 38.96
CA LEU A 302 12.40 9.19 38.79
C LEU A 302 11.20 8.84 39.66
N GLU A 303 10.88 9.72 40.60
CA GLU A 303 9.65 9.66 41.38
C GLU A 303 8.46 9.67 40.43
N ASP A 304 7.41 8.90 40.77
CA ASP A 304 6.18 8.70 39.94
C ASP A 304 5.43 9.99 39.52
N GLY A 305 5.92 11.15 39.89
CA GLY A 305 5.33 12.48 39.56
C GLY A 305 5.92 13.20 38.35
N GLN A 306 6.95 12.65 37.65
CA GLN A 306 7.61 13.31 36.53
C GLN A 306 7.34 12.65 35.15
N ILE A 307 6.48 11.65 35.11
CA ILE A 307 6.08 10.98 33.87
C ILE A 307 5.15 11.92 33.08
N GLY A 308 5.42 12.13 31.79
CA GLY A 308 4.59 12.95 30.91
C GLY A 308 3.11 12.54 30.96
N GLU A 309 2.19 13.52 30.99
CA GLU A 309 0.76 13.27 31.20
C GLU A 309 0.11 12.37 30.11
N GLN A 310 0.66 12.35 28.87
CA GLN A 310 0.10 11.61 27.72
C GLN A 310 1.21 11.12 26.78
N PRO A 311 1.95 10.05 27.13
CA PRO A 311 3.05 9.55 26.31
C PRO A 311 2.60 9.05 24.93
N GLU A 312 1.37 8.54 24.81
CA GLU A 312 0.77 8.10 23.56
C GLU A 312 0.65 9.25 22.54
N VAL A 313 0.31 10.45 22.99
CA VAL A 313 0.20 11.63 22.11
C VAL A 313 1.58 12.07 21.61
N ILE A 314 2.60 12.06 22.49
CA ILE A 314 3.96 12.45 22.12
C ILE A 314 4.54 11.46 21.11
N TYR A 315 4.27 10.16 21.29
CA TYR A 315 4.62 9.15 20.29
C TYR A 315 4.07 9.52 18.91
N HIS A 316 2.78 9.87 18.81
CA HIS A 316 2.17 10.24 17.54
C HIS A 316 2.70 11.56 16.96
N VAL A 317 3.18 12.50 17.79
CA VAL A 317 3.88 13.70 17.31
C VAL A 317 5.17 13.29 16.60
N PHE A 318 6.03 12.48 17.22
CA PHE A 318 7.26 12.01 16.59
C PHE A 318 6.98 11.19 15.34
N HIS A 319 6.03 10.27 15.40
CA HIS A 319 5.60 9.47 14.27
C HIS A 319 5.18 10.36 13.08
N THR A 320 4.31 11.34 13.33
CA THR A 320 3.82 12.26 12.29
C THR A 320 4.95 13.12 11.72
N LEU A 321 5.90 13.57 12.53
CA LEU A 321 7.05 14.34 12.08
C LEU A 321 8.00 13.53 11.19
N PHE A 322 8.34 12.30 11.58
CA PHE A 322 9.23 11.45 10.79
C PHE A 322 8.61 11.04 9.45
N PHE A 323 7.36 10.56 9.47
CA PHE A 323 6.67 10.20 8.24
C PHE A 323 6.35 11.44 7.39
N GLY A 324 6.14 12.61 8.00
CA GLY A 324 5.99 13.89 7.29
C GLY A 324 7.27 14.29 6.57
N GLY A 325 8.42 14.14 7.22
CA GLY A 325 9.73 14.35 6.59
C GLY A 325 9.93 13.45 5.36
N LEU A 326 9.56 12.16 5.47
CA LEU A 326 9.59 11.23 4.33
C LEU A 326 8.62 11.62 3.22
N ALA A 327 7.39 12.02 3.57
CA ALA A 327 6.38 12.41 2.58
C ALA A 327 6.75 13.71 1.85
N LEU A 328 7.52 14.61 2.48
CA LEU A 328 8.06 15.80 1.84
C LEU A 328 9.21 15.48 0.88
N LEU A 329 10.03 14.48 1.21
CA LEU A 329 11.13 14.03 0.36
C LEU A 329 10.65 13.15 -0.80
N PHE A 330 9.65 12.31 -0.55
CA PHE A 330 9.13 11.31 -1.48
C PHE A 330 7.61 11.42 -1.59
N GLU A 331 7.11 11.97 -2.68
CA GLU A 331 5.67 12.13 -2.92
C GLU A 331 4.91 10.80 -2.81
N GLY A 332 5.51 9.71 -3.26
CA GLY A 332 4.96 8.36 -3.15
C GLY A 332 4.75 7.84 -1.71
N MET A 333 5.24 8.55 -0.67
CA MET A 333 5.08 8.15 0.74
C MET A 333 3.93 8.89 1.47
N LYS A 334 3.17 9.72 0.77
CA LYS A 334 2.03 10.47 1.36
C LYS A 334 1.00 9.56 2.03
N TYR A 335 0.73 8.39 1.45
CA TYR A 335 -0.22 7.42 2.01
C TYR A 335 0.18 6.84 3.38
N LEU A 336 1.46 6.95 3.77
CA LEU A 336 1.92 6.58 5.11
C LEU A 336 1.75 7.71 6.13
N TRP A 337 1.72 8.95 5.69
CA TRP A 337 1.65 10.14 6.53
C TRP A 337 0.24 10.70 6.69
N THR A 338 -0.49 10.88 5.59
CA THR A 338 -1.79 11.58 5.57
C THR A 338 -2.84 10.96 6.50
N PRO A 339 -2.96 9.63 6.66
CA PRO A 339 -3.88 9.02 7.62
C PRO A 339 -3.62 9.46 9.06
N TYR A 340 -2.35 9.57 9.44
CA TYR A 340 -1.96 9.99 10.78
C TYR A 340 -2.16 11.49 11.00
N VAL A 341 -2.02 12.30 9.95
CA VAL A 341 -2.41 13.74 9.98
C VAL A 341 -3.91 13.88 10.21
N CYS A 342 -4.74 13.12 9.49
CA CYS A 342 -6.19 13.12 9.68
C CYS A 342 -6.55 12.73 11.12
N MET A 343 -5.93 11.68 11.65
CA MET A 343 -6.12 11.21 13.02
C MET A 343 -5.68 12.27 14.04
N PHE A 344 -4.51 12.86 13.85
CA PHE A 344 -3.95 13.84 14.79
C PHE A 344 -4.72 15.17 14.76
N THR A 345 -5.18 15.58 13.60
CA THR A 345 -6.05 16.75 13.45
C THR A 345 -7.40 16.53 14.15
N ALA A 346 -7.99 15.34 13.98
CA ALA A 346 -9.23 14.98 14.69
C ALA A 346 -9.05 14.97 16.22
N PHE A 347 -7.90 14.47 16.69
CA PHE A 347 -7.51 14.60 18.11
C PHE A 347 -7.45 16.07 18.52
N GLY A 348 -6.75 16.93 17.76
CA GLY A 348 -6.60 18.34 18.08
C GLY A 348 -7.95 19.08 18.18
N VAL A 349 -8.88 18.79 17.26
CA VAL A 349 -10.24 19.37 17.28
C VAL A 349 -11.05 18.86 18.48
N CYS A 350 -10.93 17.57 18.80
CA CYS A 350 -11.79 16.91 19.78
C CYS A 350 -11.22 16.87 21.20
N CYS A 351 -9.98 17.33 21.44
CA CYS A 351 -9.35 17.30 22.76
C CYS A 351 -9.72 18.55 23.59
N PRO A 352 -10.58 18.42 24.62
CA PRO A 352 -10.99 19.57 25.42
C PRO A 352 -9.83 20.21 26.20
N GLY A 353 -8.87 19.38 26.64
CA GLY A 353 -7.69 19.83 27.41
C GLY A 353 -6.80 20.76 26.61
N LEU A 354 -6.57 20.47 25.33
CA LEU A 354 -5.80 21.30 24.42
C LEU A 354 -6.45 22.68 24.24
N TRP A 355 -7.75 22.70 24.00
CA TRP A 355 -8.50 23.96 23.85
C TRP A 355 -8.51 24.80 25.13
N MET A 356 -8.66 24.17 26.29
CA MET A 356 -8.56 24.85 27.58
C MET A 356 -7.18 25.49 27.79
N THR A 357 -6.11 24.85 27.34
CA THR A 357 -4.75 25.40 27.41
C THR A 357 -4.58 26.58 26.45
N VAL A 358 -5.03 26.43 25.20
CA VAL A 358 -5.01 27.52 24.19
C VAL A 358 -5.80 28.72 24.67
N PHE A 359 -7.01 28.53 25.22
CA PHE A 359 -7.83 29.64 25.73
C PHE A 359 -7.20 30.34 26.93
N LYS A 360 -6.53 29.61 27.82
CA LYS A 360 -5.74 30.20 28.91
C LYS A 360 -4.59 31.05 28.37
N TRP A 361 -3.91 30.55 27.34
CA TRP A 361 -2.78 31.25 26.72
C TRP A 361 -3.21 32.54 26.00
N VAL A 362 -4.36 32.51 25.32
CA VAL A 362 -4.97 33.70 24.64
C VAL A 362 -5.70 34.61 25.62
N LYS A 363 -5.66 34.30 26.94
CA LYS A 363 -6.36 35.07 28.00
C LYS A 363 -7.89 35.20 27.83
N LEU A 364 -8.51 34.26 27.09
CA LEU A 364 -9.97 34.19 27.00
C LEU A 364 -10.53 33.61 28.29
N LYS A 365 -11.64 34.22 28.79
CA LYS A 365 -12.36 33.67 29.94
C LYS A 365 -12.84 32.27 29.62
N SER A 366 -12.75 31.37 30.62
CA SER A 366 -13.11 29.97 30.53
C SER A 366 -14.38 29.73 29.72
N ILE A 367 -14.24 29.07 28.56
CA ILE A 367 -15.38 28.63 27.75
C ILE A 367 -15.97 27.36 28.38
N HIS A 368 -17.28 27.32 28.48
CA HIS A 368 -17.98 26.19 29.09
C HIS A 368 -17.72 24.89 28.26
N PRO A 369 -17.45 23.73 28.89
CA PRO A 369 -17.17 22.47 28.17
C PRO A 369 -18.27 22.05 27.18
N VAL A 370 -19.50 22.52 27.36
CA VAL A 370 -20.61 22.31 26.41
C VAL A 370 -20.35 22.99 25.06
N THR A 371 -19.68 24.15 25.04
CA THR A 371 -19.35 24.86 23.79
C THR A 371 -18.33 24.09 22.96
N THR A 372 -17.32 23.48 23.59
CA THR A 372 -16.37 22.60 22.87
C THR A 372 -17.04 21.37 22.28
N LEU A 373 -17.97 20.75 23.02
CA LEU A 373 -18.78 19.64 22.50
C LEU A 373 -19.64 20.06 21.29
N ILE A 374 -20.27 21.25 21.35
CA ILE A 374 -21.05 21.77 20.22
C ILE A 374 -20.16 22.00 19.00
N TYR A 375 -18.96 22.57 19.17
CA TYR A 375 -18.00 22.74 18.07
C TYR A 375 -17.58 21.44 17.43
N MET A 376 -17.34 20.39 18.23
CA MET A 376 -17.01 19.05 17.73
C MET A 376 -18.12 18.47 16.85
N TYR A 377 -19.37 18.56 17.31
CA TYR A 377 -20.52 18.07 16.53
C TYR A 377 -20.79 18.92 15.29
N ILE A 378 -20.62 20.24 15.37
CA ILE A 378 -20.74 21.13 14.22
C ILE A 378 -19.66 20.81 13.19
N SER A 379 -18.40 20.63 13.60
CA SER A 379 -17.29 20.26 12.71
C SER A 379 -17.56 18.94 11.98
N LEU A 380 -18.01 17.91 12.69
CA LEU A 380 -18.38 16.64 12.08
C LEU A 380 -19.56 16.80 11.10
N PHE A 381 -20.59 17.51 11.50
CA PHE A 381 -21.79 17.72 10.70
C PHE A 381 -21.52 18.54 9.43
N THR A 382 -20.74 19.61 9.53
CA THR A 382 -20.34 20.42 8.36
C THR A 382 -19.46 19.64 7.41
N THR A 383 -18.54 18.83 7.93
CA THR A 383 -17.72 17.92 7.12
C THR A 383 -18.58 16.93 6.34
N LEU A 384 -19.53 16.26 7.01
CA LEU A 384 -20.42 15.31 6.35
C LEU A 384 -21.34 15.99 5.31
N LEU A 385 -21.92 17.16 5.62
CA LEU A 385 -22.77 17.91 4.68
C LEU A 385 -22.01 18.37 3.44
N GLN A 386 -20.76 18.76 3.59
CA GLN A 386 -19.97 19.27 2.48
C GLN A 386 -19.47 18.16 1.54
N TYR A 387 -19.13 17.01 2.09
CA TYR A 387 -18.45 15.95 1.33
C TYR A 387 -19.34 14.76 0.96
N CYS A 388 -20.43 14.50 1.68
CA CYS A 388 -21.35 13.41 1.34
C CYS A 388 -21.91 13.53 -0.11
N PRO A 389 -22.28 14.72 -0.61
CA PRO A 389 -22.70 14.86 -2.01
C PRO A 389 -21.60 14.53 -3.03
N ARG A 390 -20.32 14.83 -2.72
CA ARG A 390 -19.18 14.50 -3.59
C ARG A 390 -18.97 13.01 -3.69
N VAL A 391 -18.99 12.32 -2.54
CA VAL A 391 -18.87 10.85 -2.49
C VAL A 391 -20.03 10.18 -3.25
N LEU A 392 -21.24 10.70 -3.13
CA LEU A 392 -22.40 10.19 -3.86
C LEU A 392 -22.27 10.44 -5.37
N ALA A 393 -21.75 11.60 -5.78
CA ALA A 393 -21.50 11.92 -7.19
C ALA A 393 -20.45 10.97 -7.78
N GLU A 394 -19.34 10.72 -7.06
CA GLU A 394 -18.32 9.75 -7.49
C GLU A 394 -18.88 8.33 -7.68
N LEU A 395 -19.85 7.92 -6.85
CA LEU A 395 -20.51 6.63 -6.98
C LEU A 395 -21.53 6.58 -8.12
N SER A 396 -21.96 7.72 -8.67
CA SER A 396 -22.90 7.80 -9.78
C SER A 396 -22.23 7.77 -11.15
N ASP A 397 -20.98 8.21 -11.25
CA ASP A 397 -20.19 8.17 -12.47
C ASP A 397 -19.73 6.73 -12.77
N LEU A 398 -20.00 6.29 -14.00
CA LEU A 398 -19.64 4.97 -14.53
C LEU A 398 -18.82 5.14 -15.80
N PRO A 399 -17.52 5.50 -15.71
CA PRO A 399 -16.69 5.58 -16.90
C PRO A 399 -16.51 4.18 -17.50
N GLU A 400 -16.53 4.12 -18.84
CA GLU A 400 -16.21 2.90 -19.57
C GLU A 400 -14.72 2.58 -19.42
N PHE A 401 -14.40 1.29 -19.26
CA PHE A 401 -13.00 0.84 -19.32
C PHE A 401 -12.50 1.03 -20.77
N TYR A 402 -11.51 1.86 -20.94
CA TYR A 402 -10.97 2.19 -22.25
C TYR A 402 -9.46 1.98 -22.32
N ASP A 403 -9.05 0.75 -22.57
CA ASP A 403 -7.68 0.38 -22.92
C ASP A 403 -7.69 -0.66 -24.04
N PRO A 404 -8.13 -0.26 -25.25
CA PRO A 404 -8.23 -1.19 -26.38
C PRO A 404 -6.87 -1.72 -26.81
N ASP A 405 -5.80 -0.93 -26.66
CA ASP A 405 -4.47 -1.28 -27.14
C ASP A 405 -3.90 -2.47 -26.35
N THR A 406 -4.06 -2.48 -25.02
CA THR A 406 -3.63 -3.62 -24.17
C THR A 406 -4.49 -4.85 -24.40
N VAL A 407 -5.81 -4.68 -24.56
CA VAL A 407 -6.73 -5.79 -24.89
C VAL A 407 -6.34 -6.44 -26.22
N GLU A 408 -6.02 -5.63 -27.23
CA GLU A 408 -5.61 -6.10 -28.55
C GLU A 408 -4.26 -6.85 -28.50
N LEU A 409 -3.28 -6.29 -27.78
CA LEU A 409 -1.98 -6.94 -27.55
C LEU A 409 -2.14 -8.31 -26.87
N ILE A 410 -2.90 -8.40 -25.80
CA ILE A 410 -3.12 -9.67 -25.09
C ILE A 410 -3.90 -10.66 -25.94
N SER A 411 -4.89 -10.19 -26.73
CA SER A 411 -5.63 -11.03 -27.66
C SER A 411 -4.72 -11.61 -28.74
N TRP A 412 -3.78 -10.81 -29.26
CA TRP A 412 -2.78 -11.26 -30.21
C TRP A 412 -1.84 -12.30 -29.57
N ILE A 413 -1.35 -12.07 -28.34
CA ILE A 413 -0.49 -13.01 -27.61
C ILE A 413 -1.19 -14.36 -27.43
N ARG A 414 -2.46 -14.35 -27.01
CA ARG A 414 -3.25 -15.60 -26.81
C ARG A 414 -3.50 -16.38 -28.10
N SER A 415 -3.66 -15.69 -29.23
CA SER A 415 -4.06 -16.32 -30.49
C SER A 415 -2.90 -16.67 -31.43
N GLN A 416 -1.82 -15.89 -31.42
CA GLN A 416 -0.75 -15.96 -32.42
C GLN A 416 0.60 -16.37 -31.86
N ALA A 417 0.87 -16.09 -30.56
CA ALA A 417 2.15 -16.42 -29.99
C ALA A 417 2.23 -17.90 -29.59
N PRO A 418 3.38 -18.57 -29.79
CA PRO A 418 3.59 -19.93 -29.30
C PRO A 418 3.48 -20.00 -27.77
N VAL A 419 2.94 -21.11 -27.24
CA VAL A 419 2.76 -21.31 -25.78
C VAL A 419 4.08 -21.21 -25.00
N ALA A 420 5.19 -21.60 -25.60
CA ALA A 420 6.53 -21.55 -24.99
C ALA A 420 7.26 -20.22 -25.24
N ALA A 421 6.58 -19.22 -25.79
CA ALA A 421 7.21 -17.93 -26.10
C ALA A 421 7.61 -17.16 -24.84
N VAL A 422 8.77 -16.52 -24.90
CA VAL A 422 9.32 -15.66 -23.84
C VAL A 422 9.22 -14.22 -24.29
N PHE A 423 8.58 -13.39 -23.45
CA PHE A 423 8.39 -11.97 -23.71
C PHE A 423 9.33 -11.10 -22.89
N ALA A 424 9.89 -10.06 -23.52
CA ALA A 424 10.67 -9.00 -22.90
C ALA A 424 9.94 -7.67 -23.07
N GLY A 425 9.94 -6.83 -22.03
CA GLY A 425 9.26 -5.53 -21.98
C GLY A 425 9.43 -4.89 -20.61
N SER A 426 8.61 -3.88 -20.30
CA SER A 426 8.61 -3.31 -18.95
C SER A 426 8.08 -4.34 -17.92
N PRO A 427 8.62 -4.37 -16.70
CA PRO A 427 8.19 -5.34 -15.68
C PRO A 427 6.69 -5.27 -15.37
N HIS A 428 6.09 -4.09 -15.43
CA HIS A 428 4.66 -3.90 -15.20
C HIS A 428 3.81 -4.54 -16.30
N LEU A 429 4.17 -4.29 -17.56
CA LEU A 429 3.51 -4.92 -18.71
C LEU A 429 3.70 -6.44 -18.70
N LEU A 430 4.90 -6.92 -18.36
CA LEU A 430 5.20 -8.35 -18.25
C LEU A 430 4.37 -9.05 -17.17
N ALA A 431 4.08 -8.37 -16.06
CA ALA A 431 3.17 -8.89 -15.04
C ALA A 431 1.74 -9.07 -15.57
N THR A 432 1.23 -8.10 -16.34
CA THR A 432 -0.08 -8.17 -17.00
C THR A 432 -0.11 -9.29 -18.06
N ILE A 433 0.94 -9.42 -18.87
CA ILE A 433 1.07 -10.51 -19.85
C ILE A 433 1.07 -11.86 -19.14
N LYS A 434 1.82 -12.00 -18.04
CA LYS A 434 1.85 -13.23 -17.25
C LYS A 434 0.47 -13.58 -16.70
N LEU A 435 -0.25 -12.63 -16.14
CA LEU A 435 -1.60 -12.84 -15.63
C LEU A 435 -2.55 -13.27 -16.74
N CYS A 436 -2.60 -12.50 -17.83
CA CYS A 436 -3.62 -12.67 -18.85
C CYS A 436 -3.34 -13.81 -19.83
N SER A 437 -2.08 -14.15 -20.11
CA SER A 437 -1.70 -15.18 -21.10
C SER A 437 -0.99 -16.41 -20.52
N GLY A 438 -0.44 -16.31 -19.31
CA GLY A 438 0.39 -17.36 -18.72
C GLY A 438 1.79 -17.50 -19.35
N ALA A 439 2.14 -16.67 -20.35
CA ALA A 439 3.41 -16.75 -21.07
C ALA A 439 4.63 -16.57 -20.15
N ALA A 440 5.79 -17.11 -20.56
CA ALA A 440 7.04 -16.87 -19.86
C ALA A 440 7.56 -15.44 -20.12
N VAL A 441 8.19 -14.84 -19.10
CA VAL A 441 8.68 -13.46 -19.16
C VAL A 441 10.17 -13.39 -18.80
N THR A 442 10.86 -12.34 -19.21
CA THR A 442 12.28 -12.16 -18.93
C THR A 442 12.55 -11.60 -17.53
N SER A 443 11.64 -10.78 -17.04
CA SER A 443 11.78 -10.09 -15.75
C SER A 443 10.42 -9.92 -15.07
N LEU A 444 10.45 -9.58 -13.79
CA LEU A 444 9.30 -9.32 -12.93
C LEU A 444 9.50 -7.99 -12.19
N PRO A 445 8.44 -7.32 -11.70
CA PRO A 445 8.55 -6.10 -10.91
C PRO A 445 9.06 -6.35 -9.48
N LEU A 446 10.25 -6.99 -9.38
CA LEU A 446 10.95 -7.34 -8.15
C LEU A 446 12.28 -6.59 -8.13
N TYR A 447 12.28 -5.39 -7.55
CA TYR A 447 13.44 -4.51 -7.52
C TYR A 447 14.48 -4.87 -6.44
N SER A 448 14.12 -5.72 -5.49
CA SER A 448 15.02 -6.27 -4.47
C SER A 448 15.93 -7.39 -4.97
N ASP A 449 15.55 -8.07 -6.05
CA ASP A 449 16.37 -9.13 -6.66
C ASP A 449 17.36 -8.55 -7.67
N VAL A 450 18.65 -8.58 -7.32
CA VAL A 450 19.74 -8.02 -8.15
C VAL A 450 19.77 -8.66 -9.54
N ASN A 451 19.49 -9.97 -9.66
CA ASN A 451 19.51 -10.66 -10.96
C ASN A 451 18.34 -10.22 -11.84
N LEU A 452 17.14 -10.10 -11.26
CA LEU A 452 15.96 -9.63 -11.99
C LEU A 452 16.07 -8.15 -12.33
N LEU A 453 16.66 -7.35 -11.43
CA LEU A 453 16.94 -5.93 -11.67
C LEU A 453 17.89 -5.76 -12.87
N LYS A 454 18.99 -6.54 -12.91
CA LYS A 454 19.93 -6.52 -14.04
C LYS A 454 19.26 -6.93 -15.35
N ARG A 455 18.40 -7.96 -15.33
CA ARG A 455 17.63 -8.36 -16.53
C ARG A 455 16.67 -7.26 -16.98
N THR A 456 16.09 -6.55 -16.05
CA THR A 456 15.25 -5.38 -16.35
C THR A 456 16.08 -4.29 -17.00
N GLU A 457 17.25 -3.95 -16.45
CA GLU A 457 18.18 -2.99 -17.02
C GLU A 457 18.60 -3.37 -18.44
N ASP A 458 18.96 -4.64 -18.66
CA ASP A 458 19.30 -5.18 -20.00
C ASP A 458 18.11 -5.06 -20.97
N THR A 459 16.90 -5.36 -20.53
CA THR A 459 15.69 -5.23 -21.35
C THR A 459 15.40 -3.76 -21.71
N TYR A 460 15.57 -2.85 -20.75
CA TYR A 460 15.36 -1.42 -20.99
C TYR A 460 16.36 -0.79 -21.96
N GLN A 461 17.47 -1.48 -22.29
CA GLN A 461 18.41 -1.03 -23.33
C GLN A 461 17.75 -0.84 -24.71
N VAL A 462 16.56 -1.41 -24.94
CA VAL A 462 15.74 -1.11 -26.12
C VAL A 462 15.28 0.35 -26.23
N TYR A 463 15.37 1.11 -25.13
CA TYR A 463 15.07 2.55 -25.10
C TYR A 463 16.34 3.44 -25.13
N ALA A 464 17.53 2.86 -25.12
CA ALA A 464 18.81 3.56 -25.14
C ALA A 464 19.34 3.77 -26.57
N MET A 465 20.43 4.55 -26.69
CA MET A 465 21.15 4.76 -27.96
C MET A 465 22.14 3.61 -28.22
N ARG A 466 21.59 2.41 -28.56
CA ARG A 466 22.39 1.19 -28.80
C ARG A 466 22.23 0.65 -30.21
N SER A 467 23.23 -0.12 -30.67
CA SER A 467 23.18 -0.82 -31.95
C SER A 467 22.17 -1.97 -31.93
N ALA A 468 21.65 -2.33 -33.10
CA ALA A 468 20.76 -3.47 -33.24
C ALA A 468 21.42 -4.78 -32.80
N GLU A 469 22.71 -4.94 -33.05
CA GLU A 469 23.48 -6.12 -32.67
C GLU A 469 23.63 -6.26 -31.14
N ASP A 470 23.93 -5.15 -30.45
CA ASP A 470 24.11 -5.17 -28.98
C ASP A 470 22.79 -5.55 -28.28
N VAL A 471 21.68 -4.92 -28.70
CA VAL A 471 20.35 -5.24 -28.14
C VAL A 471 19.96 -6.68 -28.45
N TYR A 472 20.27 -7.18 -29.65
CA TYR A 472 20.04 -8.57 -30.03
C TYR A 472 20.80 -9.56 -29.10
N LYS A 473 22.08 -9.29 -28.83
CA LYS A 473 22.90 -10.11 -27.93
C LYS A 473 22.33 -10.14 -26.50
N LEU A 474 21.91 -8.97 -25.97
CA LEU A 474 21.30 -8.86 -24.65
C LEU A 474 20.01 -9.67 -24.56
N LEU A 475 19.09 -9.50 -25.51
CA LEU A 475 17.81 -10.23 -25.52
C LEU A 475 17.98 -11.74 -25.73
N THR A 476 18.92 -12.15 -26.58
CA THR A 476 19.22 -13.56 -26.81
C THR A 476 19.81 -14.23 -25.57
N SER A 477 20.65 -13.53 -24.79
CA SER A 477 21.20 -14.04 -23.54
C SER A 477 20.11 -14.40 -22.52
N GLN A 478 18.97 -13.70 -22.57
CA GLN A 478 17.79 -13.93 -21.73
C GLN A 478 16.80 -14.93 -22.34
N LYS A 479 17.14 -15.57 -23.48
CA LYS A 479 16.25 -16.48 -24.24
C LYS A 479 14.94 -15.83 -24.69
N THR A 480 14.97 -14.56 -25.03
CA THR A 480 13.81 -13.79 -25.48
C THR A 480 13.38 -14.20 -26.87
N ASN A 481 12.07 -14.46 -27.08
CA ASN A 481 11.49 -14.69 -28.40
C ASN A 481 10.83 -13.43 -28.96
N TYR A 482 10.20 -12.63 -28.11
CA TYR A 482 9.51 -11.41 -28.48
C TYR A 482 9.87 -10.26 -27.55
N VAL A 483 10.13 -9.10 -28.12
CA VAL A 483 10.34 -7.85 -27.38
C VAL A 483 9.20 -6.89 -27.67
N ILE A 484 8.67 -6.29 -26.60
CA ILE A 484 7.57 -5.33 -26.67
C ILE A 484 8.12 -3.95 -26.34
N ILE A 485 7.93 -3.03 -27.24
CA ILE A 485 8.32 -1.62 -27.10
C ILE A 485 7.05 -0.80 -26.84
N GLU A 486 7.08 -0.05 -25.76
CA GLU A 486 6.00 0.83 -25.34
C GLU A 486 6.24 2.25 -25.84
N GLU A 487 5.22 2.81 -26.54
CA GLU A 487 5.28 4.18 -27.06
C GLU A 487 5.41 5.21 -25.93
N SER A 488 4.74 4.98 -24.81
CA SER A 488 4.78 5.85 -23.64
C SER A 488 6.21 6.07 -23.10
N ILE A 489 7.03 5.02 -23.11
CA ILE A 489 8.44 5.09 -22.65
C ILE A 489 9.34 5.66 -23.77
N CYS A 490 9.15 5.19 -25.01
CA CYS A 490 9.95 5.65 -26.14
C CYS A 490 9.79 7.15 -26.42
N ASN A 491 8.56 7.64 -26.39
CA ASN A 491 8.18 9.03 -26.70
C ASN A 491 7.94 9.88 -25.43
N GLU A 492 8.42 9.43 -24.27
CA GLU A 492 8.26 10.18 -23.03
C GLU A 492 8.70 11.65 -23.17
N LEU A 493 7.74 12.55 -23.01
CA LEU A 493 7.90 14.01 -23.05
C LEU A 493 7.86 14.53 -21.60
N SER A 494 8.98 14.43 -20.88
CA SER A 494 9.11 15.07 -19.56
C SER A 494 9.77 16.44 -19.70
N PHE A 495 9.27 17.42 -18.93
CA PHE A 495 9.91 18.75 -18.83
C PHE A 495 11.30 18.67 -18.18
N ASN A 496 11.55 17.68 -17.34
CA ASN A 496 12.84 17.46 -16.68
C ASN A 496 13.73 16.55 -17.53
N LYS A 497 14.41 17.12 -18.49
CA LYS A 497 15.47 16.41 -19.24
C LYS A 497 16.52 15.89 -18.25
N GLY A 498 16.90 14.62 -18.39
CA GLY A 498 17.88 13.96 -17.52
C GLY A 498 17.28 13.04 -16.44
N CYS A 499 15.97 13.13 -16.17
CA CYS A 499 15.27 12.24 -15.21
C CYS A 499 14.41 11.17 -15.88
N ARG A 500 14.36 11.10 -17.23
CA ARG A 500 13.66 10.06 -17.97
C ARG A 500 14.47 8.76 -17.96
N ILE A 501 13.79 7.61 -17.96
CA ILE A 501 14.46 6.28 -18.00
C ILE A 501 15.47 6.22 -19.15
N LYS A 502 15.08 6.66 -20.33
CA LYS A 502 15.94 6.69 -21.53
C LYS A 502 17.19 7.57 -21.38
N ASP A 503 17.09 8.69 -20.67
CA ASP A 503 18.22 9.59 -20.45
C ASP A 503 19.20 9.02 -19.40
N LEU A 504 18.66 8.40 -18.33
CA LEU A 504 19.46 7.73 -17.31
C LEU A 504 20.26 6.55 -17.90
N LEU A 505 19.64 5.78 -18.79
CA LEU A 505 20.32 4.69 -19.51
C LEU A 505 21.44 5.21 -20.42
N ASP A 506 21.20 6.31 -21.14
CA ASP A 506 22.20 6.90 -22.02
C ASP A 506 23.37 7.50 -21.21
N ILE A 507 23.11 8.06 -20.03
CA ILE A 507 24.14 8.52 -19.10
C ILE A 507 24.95 7.34 -18.54
N SER A 508 24.28 6.28 -18.07
CA SER A 508 24.94 5.10 -17.52
C SER A 508 25.79 4.36 -18.55
N ASN A 509 25.39 4.40 -19.81
CA ASN A 509 26.14 3.85 -20.93
C ASN A 509 27.28 4.76 -21.43
N GLY A 510 27.41 6.00 -20.90
CA GLY A 510 28.38 6.99 -21.37
C GLY A 510 28.07 7.58 -22.74
N HIS A 511 26.84 7.42 -23.24
CA HIS A 511 26.42 7.94 -24.55
C HIS A 511 26.08 9.43 -24.51
N VAL A 512 25.77 9.95 -23.33
CA VAL A 512 25.39 11.35 -23.11
C VAL A 512 26.06 11.85 -21.84
N VAL A 513 26.61 13.07 -21.91
CA VAL A 513 27.19 13.78 -20.76
C VAL A 513 26.45 15.10 -20.59
N TYR A 514 26.03 15.39 -19.35
CA TYR A 514 25.48 16.68 -18.97
C TYR A 514 26.61 17.56 -18.39
N ASP A 515 26.89 18.67 -19.05
CA ASP A 515 27.81 19.68 -18.53
C ASP A 515 27.17 21.06 -18.61
N LYS A 516 27.14 21.79 -17.48
CA LYS A 516 26.64 23.18 -17.35
C LYS A 516 25.28 23.46 -17.98
N GLY A 517 24.38 22.45 -17.98
CA GLY A 517 23.01 22.56 -18.53
C GLY A 517 22.91 22.25 -20.03
N GLU A 518 24.01 21.91 -20.69
CA GLU A 518 24.02 21.42 -22.06
C GLU A 518 24.18 19.91 -22.11
N ILE A 519 23.61 19.29 -23.17
CA ILE A 519 23.63 17.85 -23.38
C ILE A 519 24.57 17.54 -24.55
N TYR A 520 25.63 16.81 -24.28
CA TYR A 520 26.57 16.34 -25.31
C TYR A 520 26.30 14.85 -25.58
N SER A 521 25.98 14.51 -26.83
CA SER A 521 25.78 13.11 -27.25
C SER A 521 27.03 12.60 -27.95
N PHE A 522 27.56 11.48 -27.50
CA PHE A 522 28.72 10.78 -28.04
C PHE A 522 28.34 9.46 -28.76
N SER A 523 27.06 9.09 -28.79
CA SER A 523 26.64 7.86 -29.46
C SER A 523 26.70 8.00 -30.98
N LYS A 524 27.20 6.95 -31.63
CA LYS A 524 27.15 6.80 -33.11
C LYS A 524 25.78 6.33 -33.61
N HIS A 525 24.93 5.83 -32.70
CA HIS A 525 23.63 5.26 -33.02
C HIS A 525 22.53 6.17 -32.53
N GLY A 526 21.43 6.22 -33.26
CA GLY A 526 20.20 6.83 -32.78
C GLY A 526 19.54 5.97 -31.70
N ARG A 527 18.40 6.42 -31.21
CA ARG A 527 17.66 5.69 -30.18
C ARG A 527 17.01 4.45 -30.79
N PHE A 528 17.35 3.27 -30.25
CA PHE A 528 16.94 1.99 -30.81
C PHE A 528 15.42 1.90 -31.02
N CYS A 529 14.59 2.30 -30.03
CA CYS A 529 13.13 2.22 -30.14
C CYS A 529 12.52 3.09 -31.26
N HIS A 530 13.24 4.14 -31.71
CA HIS A 530 12.83 4.93 -32.88
C HIS A 530 13.30 4.29 -34.18
N GLU A 531 14.57 3.87 -34.22
CA GLU A 531 15.18 3.36 -35.44
C GLU A 531 14.61 2.02 -35.89
N ILE A 532 14.29 1.13 -34.96
CA ILE A 532 13.69 -0.18 -35.29
C ILE A 532 12.31 -0.03 -36.00
N LYS A 533 11.58 1.06 -35.74
CA LYS A 533 10.29 1.34 -36.37
C LYS A 533 10.42 1.70 -37.86
N MET A 534 11.57 2.23 -38.25
CA MET A 534 11.85 2.57 -39.66
C MET A 534 12.03 1.34 -40.55
N ASN A 535 12.17 0.15 -39.93
CA ASN A 535 12.17 -1.15 -40.61
C ASN A 535 13.23 -1.27 -41.73
N TYR A 536 14.43 -0.78 -41.48
CA TYR A 536 15.58 -0.86 -42.37
C TYR A 536 16.73 -1.73 -41.84
N SER A 537 17.68 -2.12 -42.68
CA SER A 537 18.90 -2.80 -42.26
C SER A 537 19.79 -1.83 -41.43
N PRO A 538 20.39 -2.27 -40.30
CA PRO A 538 20.56 -3.68 -39.88
C PRO A 538 19.43 -4.22 -38.98
N TYR A 539 18.41 -3.42 -38.61
CA TYR A 539 17.38 -3.83 -37.64
C TYR A 539 16.58 -5.04 -38.12
N THR A 540 16.20 -5.09 -39.40
CA THR A 540 15.44 -6.19 -40.01
C THR A 540 16.19 -7.52 -40.02
N ASN A 541 17.53 -7.49 -39.93
CA ASN A 541 18.34 -8.71 -39.87
C ASN A 541 18.14 -9.44 -38.53
N TYR A 542 17.95 -8.69 -37.46
CA TYR A 542 17.84 -9.20 -36.09
C TYR A 542 16.41 -9.31 -35.59
N PHE A 543 15.52 -8.46 -36.10
CA PHE A 543 14.17 -8.30 -35.57
C PHE A 543 13.13 -8.25 -36.70
N THR A 544 12.01 -8.96 -36.49
CA THR A 544 10.87 -8.94 -37.40
C THR A 544 9.66 -8.38 -36.68
N ARG A 545 9.05 -7.31 -37.18
CA ARG A 545 7.83 -6.76 -36.61
C ARG A 545 6.66 -7.70 -36.88
N VAL A 546 5.98 -8.13 -35.80
CA VAL A 546 4.88 -9.11 -35.87
C VAL A 546 3.54 -8.54 -35.45
N PHE A 547 3.54 -7.49 -34.60
CA PHE A 547 2.33 -6.81 -34.17
C PHE A 547 2.65 -5.34 -33.86
N TRP A 548 1.70 -4.46 -34.09
CA TRP A 548 1.77 -3.06 -33.66
C TRP A 548 0.37 -2.47 -33.52
N ASN A 549 0.21 -1.58 -32.57
CA ASN A 549 -0.92 -0.67 -32.43
C ASN A 549 -0.42 0.70 -31.97
N ARG A 550 -1.30 1.56 -31.47
CA ARG A 550 -0.94 2.92 -31.05
C ARG A 550 0.04 2.94 -29.87
N SER A 551 -0.09 2.00 -28.93
CA SER A 551 0.66 1.98 -27.68
C SER A 551 1.82 0.98 -27.68
N TYR A 552 1.77 -0.08 -28.48
CA TYR A 552 2.71 -1.19 -28.44
C TYR A 552 3.24 -1.60 -29.81
N HIS A 553 4.55 -1.90 -29.86
CA HIS A 553 5.18 -2.54 -31.00
C HIS A 553 5.86 -3.83 -30.57
N VAL A 554 5.51 -4.96 -31.19
CA VAL A 554 6.06 -6.26 -30.87
C VAL A 554 6.97 -6.74 -32.01
N TYR A 555 8.20 -7.08 -31.64
CA TYR A 555 9.18 -7.61 -32.57
C TYR A 555 9.60 -9.01 -32.15
N LYS A 556 9.61 -9.93 -33.10
CA LYS A 556 10.18 -11.25 -32.94
C LYS A 556 11.70 -11.14 -33.04
N VAL A 557 12.42 -11.74 -32.10
CA VAL A 557 13.87 -11.88 -32.13
C VAL A 557 14.19 -13.05 -33.06
N ASN A 558 14.93 -12.79 -34.15
CA ASN A 558 15.21 -13.78 -35.18
C ASN A 558 16.19 -14.84 -34.65
N SER A 559 15.86 -16.12 -34.84
CA SER A 559 16.73 -17.22 -34.43
C SER A 559 17.91 -17.45 -35.41
N VAL A 560 17.74 -17.01 -36.65
CA VAL A 560 18.76 -17.06 -37.70
C VAL A 560 18.97 -15.63 -38.24
N ILE A 561 20.20 -15.16 -38.21
CA ILE A 561 20.58 -13.85 -38.73
C ILE A 561 20.71 -13.96 -40.25
N SER A 562 19.79 -13.38 -40.99
CA SER A 562 19.88 -13.24 -42.44
C SER A 562 20.46 -11.87 -42.79
N PHE A 563 21.69 -11.82 -43.25
CA PHE A 563 22.23 -10.60 -43.81
C PHE A 563 21.60 -10.34 -45.18
N GLN A 564 20.64 -9.44 -45.26
CA GLN A 564 20.24 -8.87 -46.54
C GLN A 564 21.23 -7.77 -46.90
N TYR A 565 21.99 -7.98 -47.97
CA TYR A 565 22.88 -7.01 -48.60
C TYR A 565 22.10 -5.99 -49.40
#